data_9b98d29b7b32177ce2d96672a5eb9e3d
#
_entry.id   9b98d29b7b32177ce2d96672a5eb9e3d
#
_cell.length_a   1.000
_cell.length_b   1.000
_cell.length_c   1.000
_cell.angle_alpha   90.00
_cell.angle_beta   90.00
_cell.angle_gamma   90.00
#
_symmetry.space_group_name_H-M   'P 1'
#
loop_
_entity.id
_entity.type
_entity.pdbx_description
1 polymer ?
#
loop_
_entity_poly.entity_id
_entity_poly.type
_entity_poly.pdbx_seq_one_letter_code
_entity_poly.pdbx_strand_id
1 'polypeptide(L)'
;MISLRHTALGLALSLAFTGQALAVTTIPFWHSMEGELGKEVDSLAQRFNQANPDYKIVPVYKGNYEQNLSAGIAAFRTGNAPAILQVYEVGTATMMASKAIKPVYEVFKDAGINFDESQFVPTVAGYYTDAKSGHLLSQPFNSS
;
A
#
# COMPACT_ATOMS: atom_id res chain seq x y z
N MET A 1 -64.95 45.54 13.66
CA MET A 1 -64.20 45.14 12.47
C MET A 1 -62.79 44.76 12.91
N ILE A 2 -62.50 43.45 13.05
CA ILE A 2 -61.25 42.94 13.55
C ILE A 2 -60.49 42.33 12.35
N SER A 3 -59.35 42.92 12.00
CA SER A 3 -58.50 42.50 10.90
C SER A 3 -57.50 41.41 11.40
N LEU A 4 -57.66 40.22 10.88
CA LEU A 4 -56.81 39.06 11.17
C LEU A 4 -55.57 39.12 10.26
N ARG A 5 -54.40 39.42 10.81
CA ARG A 5 -53.10 39.34 10.08
C ARG A 5 -52.55 37.93 10.19
N HIS A 6 -52.49 37.23 9.08
CA HIS A 6 -51.84 35.94 8.95
C HIS A 6 -50.34 36.14 8.79
N THR A 7 -49.58 35.79 9.82
CA THR A 7 -48.11 35.66 9.77
C THR A 7 -47.76 34.24 9.30
N ALA A 8 -47.33 34.13 8.06
CA ALA A 8 -46.78 32.87 7.52
C ALA A 8 -45.35 32.70 8.02
N LEU A 9 -45.15 31.73 8.90
CA LEU A 9 -43.84 31.30 9.41
C LEU A 9 -43.21 30.30 8.40
N GLY A 10 -42.28 30.80 7.57
CA GLY A 10 -41.53 29.97 6.64
C GLY A 10 -40.45 29.17 7.37
N LEU A 11 -40.63 27.86 7.51
CA LEU A 11 -39.66 26.94 8.06
C LEU A 11 -38.64 26.61 6.96
N ALA A 12 -37.45 27.25 6.97
CA ALA A 12 -36.35 26.91 6.09
C ALA A 12 -35.66 25.66 6.62
N LEU A 13 -35.89 24.51 5.97
CA LEU A 13 -35.25 23.24 6.25
C LEU A 13 -33.85 23.26 5.61
N SER A 14 -32.84 23.67 6.36
CA SER A 14 -31.44 23.56 5.95
C SER A 14 -30.99 22.10 6.03
N LEU A 15 -30.93 21.39 4.87
CA LEU A 15 -30.27 20.09 4.72
C LEU A 15 -28.76 20.31 4.89
N ALA A 16 -28.27 20.05 6.09
CA ALA A 16 -26.84 19.93 6.31
C ALA A 16 -26.36 18.60 5.65
N PHE A 17 -25.77 18.69 4.48
CA PHE A 17 -24.99 17.62 3.90
C PHE A 17 -23.75 17.43 4.78
N THR A 18 -23.82 16.52 5.74
CA THR A 18 -22.62 16.01 6.42
C THR A 18 -21.90 15.11 5.44
N GLY A 19 -21.01 15.70 4.63
CA GLY A 19 -20.05 14.92 3.87
C GLY A 19 -19.21 14.11 4.86
N GLN A 20 -19.38 12.79 4.88
CA GLN A 20 -18.47 11.90 5.61
C GLN A 20 -17.13 12.01 4.90
N ALA A 21 -16.17 12.70 5.52
CA ALA A 21 -14.78 12.63 5.10
C ALA A 21 -14.35 11.18 5.32
N LEU A 22 -14.18 10.41 4.24
CA LEU A 22 -13.59 9.08 4.31
C LEU A 22 -12.18 9.24 4.89
N ALA A 23 -11.88 8.50 5.95
CA ALA A 23 -10.55 8.53 6.55
C ALA A 23 -9.52 8.02 5.53
N VAL A 24 -8.45 8.80 5.32
CA VAL A 24 -7.35 8.41 4.43
C VAL A 24 -6.71 7.12 4.92
N THR A 25 -6.63 6.11 4.07
CA THR A 25 -5.99 4.83 4.39
C THR A 25 -4.47 4.99 4.34
N THR A 26 -3.81 4.87 5.47
CA THR A 26 -2.34 4.95 5.56
C THR A 26 -1.73 3.58 5.26
N ILE A 27 -0.75 3.56 4.36
CA ILE A 27 -0.05 2.37 3.86
C ILE A 27 1.45 2.51 4.21
N PRO A 28 1.92 1.94 5.32
CA PRO A 28 3.35 1.93 5.65
C PRO A 28 4.12 1.07 4.63
N PHE A 29 5.18 1.63 4.06
CA PHE A 29 6.11 0.95 3.17
C PHE A 29 7.52 0.96 3.77
N TRP A 30 8.01 -0.20 4.21
CA TRP A 30 9.35 -0.34 4.78
C TRP A 30 10.35 -0.73 3.70
N HIS A 31 11.46 0.00 3.60
CA HIS A 31 12.45 -0.15 2.56
C HIS A 31 13.88 0.05 3.06
N SER A 32 14.85 -0.31 2.21
CA SER A 32 16.30 -0.23 2.47
C SER A 32 17.02 0.72 1.53
N MET A 33 16.26 1.57 0.82
CA MET A 33 16.84 2.54 -0.09
C MET A 33 17.31 3.76 0.69
N GLU A 34 18.58 4.14 0.55
CA GLU A 34 19.18 5.32 1.17
C GLU A 34 19.73 6.30 0.14
N GLY A 35 20.14 7.48 0.59
CA GLY A 35 20.70 8.52 -0.27
C GLY A 35 19.74 8.94 -1.39
N GLU A 36 20.22 8.99 -2.62
CA GLU A 36 19.41 9.38 -3.79
C GLU A 36 18.28 8.37 -4.08
N LEU A 37 18.52 7.08 -3.87
CA LEU A 37 17.47 6.07 -4.03
C LEU A 37 16.34 6.25 -3.01
N GLY A 38 16.67 6.63 -1.77
CA GLY A 38 15.67 6.96 -0.75
C GLY A 38 14.81 8.15 -1.17
N LYS A 39 15.44 9.21 -1.69
CA LYS A 39 14.71 10.39 -2.22
C LYS A 39 13.78 10.01 -3.37
N GLU A 40 14.19 9.10 -4.24
CA GLU A 40 13.33 8.63 -5.33
C GLU A 40 12.12 7.85 -4.79
N VAL A 41 12.30 7.01 -3.77
CA VAL A 41 11.19 6.33 -3.09
C VAL A 41 10.20 7.33 -2.51
N ASP A 42 10.69 8.38 -1.85
CA ASP A 42 9.84 9.45 -1.31
C ASP A 42 9.08 10.18 -2.41
N SER A 43 9.75 10.47 -3.53
CA SER A 43 9.17 11.10 -4.71
C SER A 43 8.06 10.24 -5.34
N LEU A 44 8.29 8.94 -5.48
CA LEU A 44 7.29 7.98 -5.97
C LEU A 44 6.05 7.94 -5.06
N ALA A 45 6.26 7.85 -3.75
CA ALA A 45 5.18 7.87 -2.78
C ALA A 45 4.39 9.18 -2.83
N GLN A 46 5.07 10.32 -2.94
CA GLN A 46 4.42 11.62 -3.06
C GLN A 46 3.55 11.71 -4.32
N ARG A 47 4.05 11.27 -5.48
CA ARG A 47 3.28 11.25 -6.73
C ARG A 47 2.04 10.36 -6.62
N PHE A 48 2.18 9.18 -6.03
CA PHE A 48 1.06 8.28 -5.77
C PHE A 48 0.02 8.93 -4.87
N ASN A 49 0.44 9.51 -3.74
CA ASN A 49 -0.46 10.14 -2.76
C ASN A 49 -1.23 11.33 -3.37
N GLN A 50 -0.59 12.10 -4.25
CA GLN A 50 -1.24 13.21 -4.96
C GLN A 50 -2.31 12.71 -5.94
N ALA A 51 -2.05 11.59 -6.62
CA ALA A 51 -2.97 10.99 -7.58
C ALA A 51 -4.11 10.19 -6.91
N ASN A 52 -3.94 9.78 -5.65
CA ASN A 52 -4.87 8.89 -4.93
C ASN A 52 -5.19 9.45 -3.54
N PRO A 53 -6.04 10.46 -3.41
CA PRO A 53 -6.25 11.19 -2.15
C PRO A 53 -6.83 10.34 -1.01
N ASP A 54 -7.46 9.21 -1.31
CA ASP A 54 -8.00 8.28 -0.31
C ASP A 54 -6.93 7.37 0.33
N TYR A 55 -5.72 7.41 -0.21
CA TYR A 55 -4.60 6.57 0.23
C TYR A 55 -3.37 7.41 0.53
N LYS A 56 -2.57 6.98 1.50
CA LYS A 56 -1.30 7.63 1.83
C LYS A 56 -0.22 6.59 2.05
N ILE A 57 0.65 6.40 1.04
CA ILE A 57 1.89 5.62 1.21
C ILE A 57 2.84 6.44 2.08
N VAL A 58 3.39 5.80 3.12
CA VAL A 58 4.38 6.37 4.03
C VAL A 58 5.64 5.51 3.97
N PRO A 59 6.66 5.93 3.19
CA PRO A 59 7.95 5.26 3.16
C PRO A 59 8.66 5.38 4.50
N VAL A 60 9.28 4.29 4.93
CA VAL A 60 10.07 4.25 6.16
C VAL A 60 11.35 3.46 5.91
N TYR A 61 12.49 4.15 5.94
CA TYR A 61 13.80 3.51 5.85
C TYR A 61 14.08 2.67 7.10
N LYS A 62 14.45 1.42 6.93
CA LYS A 62 14.67 0.44 8.01
C LYS A 62 16.11 -0.11 8.06
N GLY A 63 17.05 0.63 7.49
CA GLY A 63 18.42 0.18 7.39
C GLY A 63 18.67 -0.66 6.13
N ASN A 64 19.73 -1.46 6.15
CA ASN A 64 20.06 -2.33 5.02
C ASN A 64 19.04 -3.47 4.84
N TYR A 65 19.21 -4.29 3.80
CA TYR A 65 18.28 -5.38 3.46
C TYR A 65 18.05 -6.37 4.62
N GLU A 66 19.11 -6.75 5.33
CA GLU A 66 19.02 -7.69 6.46
C GLU A 66 18.30 -7.07 7.66
N GLN A 67 18.58 -5.80 7.94
CA GLN A 67 17.93 -5.05 9.02
C GLN A 67 16.44 -4.86 8.73
N ASN A 68 16.07 -4.49 7.49
CA ASN A 68 14.69 -4.34 7.09
C ASN A 68 13.92 -5.66 7.16
N LEU A 69 14.52 -6.77 6.67
CA LEU A 69 13.92 -8.11 6.76
C LEU A 69 13.68 -8.51 8.22
N SER A 70 14.71 -8.36 9.07
CA SER A 70 14.63 -8.69 10.49
C SER A 70 13.57 -7.86 11.22
N ALA A 71 13.50 -6.55 10.92
CA ALA A 71 12.49 -5.66 11.46
C ALA A 71 11.08 -6.08 11.02
N GLY A 72 10.90 -6.46 9.75
CA GLY A 72 9.62 -6.94 9.21
C GLY A 72 9.14 -8.21 9.92
N ILE A 73 10.04 -9.19 10.13
CA ILE A 73 9.73 -10.44 10.85
C ILE A 73 9.35 -10.14 12.31
N ALA A 74 10.09 -9.27 12.99
CA ALA A 74 9.80 -8.90 14.37
C ALA A 74 8.44 -8.18 14.49
N ALA A 75 8.16 -7.25 13.58
CA ALA A 75 6.90 -6.51 13.54
C ALA A 75 5.70 -7.44 13.25
N PHE A 76 5.86 -8.40 12.37
CA PHE A 76 4.81 -9.40 12.09
C PHE A 76 4.44 -10.19 13.36
N ARG A 77 5.43 -10.64 14.12
CA ARG A 77 5.22 -11.39 15.37
C ARG A 77 4.47 -10.60 16.43
N THR A 78 4.55 -9.28 16.39
CA THR A 78 3.89 -8.37 17.35
C THR A 78 2.62 -7.73 16.79
N GLY A 79 2.17 -8.11 15.60
CA GLY A 79 0.98 -7.56 14.95
C GLY A 79 1.15 -6.13 14.40
N ASN A 80 2.40 -5.65 14.25
CA ASN A 80 2.73 -4.30 13.79
C ASN A 80 3.45 -4.29 12.44
N ALA A 81 3.22 -5.31 11.61
CA ALA A 81 3.84 -5.40 10.29
C ALA A 81 3.42 -4.25 9.37
N PRO A 82 4.33 -3.76 8.50
CA PRO A 82 3.95 -2.80 7.46
C PRO A 82 3.01 -3.44 6.43
N ALA A 83 2.28 -2.59 5.71
CA ALA A 83 1.46 -3.07 4.60
C ALA A 83 2.30 -3.51 3.40
N ILE A 84 3.44 -2.83 3.16
CA ILE A 84 4.40 -3.15 2.10
C ILE A 84 5.79 -3.27 2.72
N LEU A 85 6.50 -4.34 2.36
CA LEU A 85 7.87 -4.58 2.80
C LEU A 85 8.75 -4.88 1.59
N GLN A 86 9.84 -4.13 1.43
CA GLN A 86 10.89 -4.49 0.48
C GLN A 86 11.67 -5.69 1.02
N VAL A 87 11.77 -6.73 0.21
CA VAL A 87 12.51 -7.96 0.54
C VAL A 87 13.50 -8.24 -0.57
N TYR A 88 14.77 -8.47 -0.23
CA TYR A 88 15.76 -8.91 -1.20
C TYR A 88 15.62 -10.42 -1.50
N GLU A 89 16.14 -10.87 -2.61
CA GLU A 89 15.89 -12.22 -3.15
C GLU A 89 16.22 -13.35 -2.16
N VAL A 90 17.32 -13.21 -1.41
CA VAL A 90 17.72 -14.20 -0.37
C VAL A 90 16.69 -14.29 0.75
N GLY A 91 16.00 -13.21 1.06
CA GLY A 91 14.97 -13.16 2.10
C GLY A 91 13.63 -13.75 1.65
N THR A 92 13.39 -13.91 0.35
CA THR A 92 12.09 -14.34 -0.19
C THR A 92 11.67 -15.71 0.35
N ALA A 93 12.56 -16.70 0.33
CA ALA A 93 12.29 -18.04 0.83
C ALA A 93 11.91 -18.03 2.33
N THR A 94 12.61 -17.24 3.14
CA THR A 94 12.32 -17.07 4.57
C THR A 94 10.94 -16.46 4.79
N MET A 95 10.59 -15.42 4.03
CA MET A 95 9.30 -14.76 4.15
C MET A 95 8.15 -15.67 3.71
N MET A 96 8.31 -16.44 2.63
CA MET A 96 7.32 -17.42 2.20
C MET A 96 7.12 -18.54 3.23
N ALA A 97 8.20 -19.06 3.80
CA ALA A 97 8.13 -20.09 4.85
C ALA A 97 7.44 -19.56 6.13
N SER A 98 7.61 -18.28 6.44
CA SER A 98 7.00 -17.65 7.62
C SER A 98 5.50 -17.47 7.52
N LYS A 99 4.93 -17.53 6.32
CA LYS A 99 3.52 -17.16 6.00
C LYS A 99 3.15 -15.73 6.44
N ALA A 100 4.15 -14.88 6.62
CA ALA A 100 3.96 -13.49 7.03
C ALA A 100 3.60 -12.58 5.86
N ILE A 101 3.85 -13.02 4.64
CA ILE A 101 3.54 -12.28 3.41
C ILE A 101 2.46 -12.98 2.59
N LYS A 102 1.68 -12.17 1.90
CA LYS A 102 0.77 -12.64 0.87
C LYS A 102 1.45 -12.48 -0.49
N PRO A 103 1.57 -13.55 -1.30
CA PRO A 103 2.15 -13.45 -2.64
C PRO A 103 1.43 -12.41 -3.49
N VAL A 104 2.18 -11.67 -4.31
CA VAL A 104 1.60 -10.58 -5.11
C VAL A 104 0.55 -11.07 -6.10
N TYR A 105 0.71 -12.25 -6.68
CA TYR A 105 -0.29 -12.83 -7.58
C TYR A 105 -1.62 -13.10 -6.86
N GLU A 106 -1.60 -13.48 -5.58
CA GLU A 106 -2.83 -13.65 -4.78
C GLU A 106 -3.48 -12.31 -4.44
N VAL A 107 -2.67 -11.27 -4.18
CA VAL A 107 -3.19 -9.91 -3.94
C VAL A 107 -3.98 -9.42 -5.14
N PHE A 108 -3.44 -9.54 -6.35
CA PHE A 108 -4.13 -9.14 -7.57
C PHE A 108 -5.37 -9.98 -7.85
N LYS A 109 -5.27 -11.31 -7.66
CA LYS A 109 -6.40 -12.22 -7.82
C LYS A 109 -7.56 -11.86 -6.90
N ASP A 110 -7.29 -11.62 -5.62
CA ASP A 110 -8.31 -11.28 -4.64
C ASP A 110 -8.93 -9.89 -4.88
N ALA A 111 -8.15 -8.99 -5.47
CA ALA A 111 -8.65 -7.68 -5.91
C ALA A 111 -9.43 -7.73 -7.24
N GLY A 112 -9.51 -8.90 -7.89
CA GLY A 112 -10.14 -9.05 -9.21
C GLY A 112 -9.38 -8.34 -10.33
N ILE A 113 -8.08 -8.07 -10.13
CA ILE A 113 -7.22 -7.40 -11.11
C ILE A 113 -6.48 -8.45 -11.93
N ASN A 114 -6.65 -8.39 -13.26
CA ASN A 114 -5.86 -9.20 -14.17
C ASN A 114 -4.48 -8.56 -14.34
N PHE A 115 -3.50 -9.09 -13.61
CA PHE A 115 -2.14 -8.60 -13.65
C PHE A 115 -1.33 -9.37 -14.68
N ASP A 116 -0.77 -8.65 -15.67
CA ASP A 116 0.08 -9.23 -16.70
C ASP A 116 1.53 -9.32 -16.23
N GLU A 117 1.95 -10.50 -15.81
CA GLU A 117 3.33 -10.77 -15.36
C GLU A 117 4.35 -10.68 -16.50
N SER A 118 3.91 -10.78 -17.77
CA SER A 118 4.80 -10.74 -18.93
C SER A 118 5.42 -9.36 -19.20
N GLN A 119 4.91 -8.31 -18.56
CA GLN A 119 5.47 -6.96 -18.67
C GLN A 119 6.86 -6.83 -18.04
N PHE A 120 7.29 -7.77 -17.20
CA PHE A 120 8.62 -7.77 -16.61
C PHE A 120 9.63 -8.49 -17.48
N VAL A 121 10.87 -8.01 -17.45
CA VAL A 121 11.99 -8.71 -18.09
C VAL A 121 12.12 -10.11 -17.48
N PRO A 122 12.10 -11.20 -18.28
CA PRO A 122 12.03 -12.57 -17.77
C PRO A 122 13.13 -12.92 -16.76
N THR A 123 14.37 -12.46 -16.99
CA THR A 123 15.48 -12.68 -16.08
C THR A 123 15.24 -12.04 -14.72
N VAL A 124 14.65 -10.85 -14.69
CA VAL A 124 14.32 -10.14 -13.45
C VAL A 124 13.15 -10.83 -12.74
N ALA A 125 12.07 -11.12 -13.48
CA ALA A 125 10.91 -11.82 -12.95
C ALA A 125 11.28 -13.18 -12.32
N GLY A 126 12.22 -13.92 -12.92
CA GLY A 126 12.66 -15.22 -12.44
C GLY A 126 13.17 -15.23 -10.99
N TYR A 127 13.76 -14.14 -10.51
CA TYR A 127 14.18 -14.02 -9.11
C TYR A 127 13.01 -14.00 -8.11
N TYR A 128 11.86 -13.56 -8.56
CA TYR A 128 10.69 -13.31 -7.71
C TYR A 128 9.55 -14.29 -8.00
N THR A 129 9.78 -15.26 -8.86
CA THR A 129 8.80 -16.26 -9.28
C THR A 129 8.96 -17.56 -8.46
N ASP A 130 7.86 -18.11 -8.00
CA ASP A 130 7.84 -19.43 -7.39
C ASP A 130 8.06 -20.52 -8.46
N ALA A 131 9.10 -21.33 -8.27
CA ALA A 131 9.46 -22.40 -9.21
C ALA A 131 8.37 -23.47 -9.38
N LYS A 132 7.43 -23.60 -8.42
CA LYS A 132 6.37 -24.60 -8.47
C LYS A 132 5.13 -24.10 -9.18
N SER A 133 4.71 -22.88 -8.87
CA SER A 133 3.48 -22.28 -9.43
C SER A 133 3.73 -21.47 -10.68
N GLY A 134 4.98 -21.02 -10.91
CA GLY A 134 5.33 -20.13 -12.01
C GLY A 134 4.84 -18.68 -11.85
N HIS A 135 4.28 -18.33 -10.67
CA HIS A 135 3.74 -17.00 -10.40
C HIS A 135 4.69 -16.13 -9.58
N LEU A 136 4.60 -14.81 -9.78
CA LEU A 136 5.34 -13.82 -9.00
C LEU A 136 4.91 -13.83 -7.53
N LEU A 137 5.87 -14.10 -6.64
CA LEU A 137 5.69 -14.00 -5.19
C LEU A 137 5.76 -12.56 -4.71
N SER A 138 6.62 -11.76 -5.34
CA SER A 138 6.79 -10.34 -5.08
C SER A 138 6.95 -9.57 -6.38
N GLN A 139 6.60 -8.30 -6.37
CA GLN A 139 6.78 -7.43 -7.52
C GLN A 139 8.23 -6.94 -7.58
N PRO A 140 8.91 -7.03 -8.73
CA PRO A 140 10.22 -6.42 -8.91
C PRO A 140 10.19 -4.94 -8.59
N PHE A 141 11.11 -4.46 -7.75
CA PHE A 141 11.19 -3.07 -7.33
C PHE A 141 12.48 -2.41 -7.78
N ASN A 142 13.62 -3.02 -7.47
CA ASN A 142 14.94 -2.57 -7.91
C ASN A 142 15.86 -3.76 -8.15
N SER A 143 16.93 -3.55 -8.91
CA SER A 143 18.07 -4.47 -8.98
C SER A 143 19.32 -3.74 -8.51
N SER A 144 20.10 -4.40 -7.67
CA SER A 144 21.37 -3.91 -7.12
C SER A 144 22.50 -4.88 -7.41
#